data_84d78090de9d518711dce6862108a53f
#
_entry.id   84d78090de9d518711dce6862108a53f
#
_cell.length_a   1.000
_cell.length_b   1.000
_cell.length_c   1.000
_cell.angle_alpha   90.00
_cell.angle_beta   90.00
_cell.angle_gamma   90.00
#
_symmetry.space_group_name_H-M   'P 1'
#
loop_
_entity.id
_entity.type
_entity.pdbx_description
1 polymer ?
#
loop_
_entity_poly.entity_id
_entity_poly.type
_entity_poly.pdbx_seq_one_letter_code
_entity_poly.pdbx_strand_id
1 'polypeptide(L)'
;MPAKVNGLKIDRKFTDTGKDPFQKLNWEKRDVEIRNFDGSTAFSMKDVNLPDNYSQVAANVLAQKYLRKAGVPKKLKKIKELDVPIWLQKSVPDSKSTSLGEEIDGKQTFRRLAGTWTYWGWKYGYFASEKDARSYYDEMCYMLALQMVSPKSPQWFNTGLNWA
;
A
#
# COMPACT_ATOMS: atom_id res chain seq x y z
N MET A 1 -35.18 -9.63 -0.39
CA MET A 1 -33.98 -8.92 -0.85
C MET A 1 -33.55 -7.99 0.27
N PRO A 2 -32.33 -8.03 0.77
CA PRO A 2 -31.88 -7.03 1.74
C PRO A 2 -31.95 -5.66 1.08
N ALA A 3 -32.41 -4.65 1.84
CA ALA A 3 -32.50 -3.27 1.39
C ALA A 3 -31.13 -2.86 0.80
N LYS A 4 -31.13 -2.20 -0.38
CA LYS A 4 -29.91 -1.58 -0.92
C LYS A 4 -29.42 -0.58 0.13
N VAL A 5 -28.37 -0.96 0.85
CA VAL A 5 -27.65 -0.03 1.70
C VAL A 5 -27.11 1.04 0.74
N ASN A 6 -27.52 2.30 0.92
CA ASN A 6 -26.92 3.41 0.20
C ASN A 6 -25.45 3.48 0.63
N GLY A 7 -24.55 2.96 -0.21
CA GLY A 7 -23.12 2.97 0.08
C GLY A 7 -22.57 4.40 0.19
N LEU A 8 -21.37 4.51 0.74
CA LEU A 8 -20.67 5.77 0.92
C LEU A 8 -20.29 6.42 -0.41
N LYS A 9 -20.56 7.69 -0.55
CA LYS A 9 -20.01 8.54 -1.62
C LYS A 9 -18.71 9.15 -1.10
N ILE A 10 -17.67 9.06 -1.90
CA ILE A 10 -16.32 9.53 -1.53
C ILE A 10 -15.89 10.61 -2.51
N ASP A 11 -15.80 11.84 -2.02
CA ASP A 11 -15.27 12.96 -2.78
C ASP A 11 -13.74 12.99 -2.71
N ARG A 12 -13.10 13.31 -3.84
CA ARG A 12 -11.66 13.53 -3.89
C ARG A 12 -11.29 14.89 -3.33
N LYS A 13 -10.21 14.94 -2.56
CA LYS A 13 -9.64 16.18 -2.00
C LYS A 13 -8.18 16.38 -2.40
N PHE A 14 -7.42 15.32 -2.48
CA PHE A 14 -5.96 15.36 -2.68
C PHE A 14 -5.54 14.83 -4.04
N THR A 15 -6.27 13.86 -4.57
CA THR A 15 -5.92 13.13 -5.80
C THR A 15 -6.82 13.52 -6.97
N ASP A 16 -6.35 13.24 -8.20
CA ASP A 16 -7.09 13.53 -9.42
C ASP A 16 -7.65 12.24 -10.04
N THR A 17 -8.84 12.32 -10.63
CA THR A 17 -9.46 11.18 -11.31
C THR A 17 -8.59 10.70 -12.48
N GLY A 18 -8.34 9.39 -12.54
CA GLY A 18 -7.58 8.77 -13.63
C GLY A 18 -6.06 8.98 -13.56
N LYS A 19 -5.57 9.57 -12.48
CA LYS A 19 -4.14 9.77 -12.25
C LYS A 19 -3.61 8.82 -11.16
N ASP A 20 -2.30 8.63 -11.15
CA ASP A 20 -1.64 7.89 -10.06
C ASP A 20 -1.79 8.67 -8.74
N PRO A 21 -2.20 8.04 -7.63
CA PRO A 21 -2.40 8.75 -6.35
C PRO A 21 -1.13 9.41 -5.82
N PHE A 22 0.03 8.98 -6.28
CA PHE A 22 1.32 9.51 -5.85
C PHE A 22 1.92 10.55 -6.80
N GLN A 23 1.25 10.89 -7.89
CA GLN A 23 1.82 11.78 -8.94
C GLN A 23 2.19 13.18 -8.44
N LYS A 24 1.53 13.66 -7.38
CA LYS A 24 1.77 14.98 -6.79
C LYS A 24 2.88 14.98 -5.74
N LEU A 25 3.49 13.82 -5.47
CA LEU A 25 4.53 13.65 -4.47
C LEU A 25 5.88 13.46 -5.14
N ASN A 26 6.89 14.10 -4.58
CA ASN A 26 8.27 13.82 -4.96
C ASN A 26 8.75 12.57 -4.20
N TRP A 27 9.55 11.77 -4.87
CA TRP A 27 10.06 10.51 -4.35
C TRP A 27 11.58 10.50 -4.47
N GLU A 28 12.24 9.99 -3.45
CA GLU A 28 13.68 9.84 -3.47
C GLU A 28 14.11 8.48 -2.92
N LYS A 29 15.25 8.01 -3.39
CA LYS A 29 15.91 6.83 -2.86
C LYS A 29 16.81 7.21 -1.70
N ARG A 30 16.67 6.51 -0.60
CA ARG A 30 17.46 6.71 0.63
C ARG A 30 18.07 5.42 1.11
N ASP A 31 19.27 5.52 1.64
CA ASP A 31 19.87 4.46 2.42
C ASP A 31 19.39 4.59 3.87
N VAL A 32 18.99 3.44 4.41
CA VAL A 32 18.53 3.31 5.80
C VAL A 32 19.54 2.45 6.54
N GLU A 33 20.08 2.97 7.63
CA GLU A 33 20.96 2.25 8.54
C GLU A 33 20.58 2.54 9.99
N ILE A 34 20.51 1.49 10.79
CA ILE A 34 20.30 1.57 12.22
C ILE A 34 21.46 0.84 12.90
N ARG A 35 22.14 1.52 13.80
CA ARG A 35 23.27 1.00 14.54
C ARG A 35 22.91 0.69 15.99
N ASN A 36 23.54 -0.33 16.53
CA ASN A 36 23.53 -0.65 17.94
C ASN A 36 24.45 0.31 18.73
N PHE A 37 24.37 0.29 20.05
CA PHE A 37 25.23 1.12 20.90
C PHE A 37 26.71 0.80 20.78
N ASP A 38 27.07 -0.42 20.39
CA ASP A 38 28.44 -0.87 20.14
C ASP A 38 28.97 -0.47 18.75
N GLY A 39 28.18 0.25 17.96
CA GLY A 39 28.52 0.68 16.61
C GLY A 39 28.25 -0.37 15.51
N SER A 40 27.87 -1.59 15.86
CA SER A 40 27.50 -2.62 14.88
C SER A 40 26.18 -2.26 14.17
N THR A 41 26.04 -2.69 12.91
CA THR A 41 24.80 -2.46 12.14
C THR A 41 23.70 -3.42 12.60
N ALA A 42 22.63 -2.87 13.18
CA ALA A 42 21.43 -3.62 13.54
C ALA A 42 20.51 -3.88 12.35
N PHE A 43 20.44 -2.93 11.44
CA PHE A 43 19.62 -3.00 10.22
C PHE A 43 20.18 -2.09 9.13
N SER A 44 20.19 -2.56 7.91
CA SER A 44 20.56 -1.75 6.73
C SER A 44 19.70 -2.14 5.54
N MET A 45 19.28 -1.13 4.78
CA MET A 45 18.55 -1.29 3.52
C MET A 45 18.91 -0.15 2.58
N LYS A 46 19.29 -0.48 1.34
CA LYS A 46 19.71 0.52 0.34
C LYS A 46 18.59 0.85 -0.63
N ASP A 47 18.69 2.04 -1.23
CA ASP A 47 17.80 2.50 -2.30
C ASP A 47 16.31 2.43 -1.96
N VAL A 48 15.92 2.60 -0.69
CA VAL A 48 14.52 2.60 -0.27
C VAL A 48 13.83 3.84 -0.85
N ASN A 49 12.83 3.63 -1.70
CA ASN A 49 12.10 4.71 -2.36
C ASN A 49 10.97 5.23 -1.47
N LEU A 50 11.06 6.47 -1.02
CA LEU A 50 10.12 7.11 -0.10
C LEU A 50 9.78 8.52 -0.55
N PRO A 51 8.66 9.12 -0.07
CA PRO A 51 8.41 10.54 -0.27
C PRO A 51 9.55 11.39 0.33
N ASP A 52 9.94 12.45 -0.36
CA ASP A 52 11.06 13.32 0.02
C ASP A 52 10.86 14.05 1.35
N ASN A 53 9.62 14.24 1.77
CA ASN A 53 9.26 14.89 3.04
C ASN A 53 9.44 13.99 4.29
N TYR A 54 9.83 12.72 4.12
CA TYR A 54 10.10 11.86 5.27
C TYR A 54 11.38 12.30 5.98
N SER A 55 11.33 12.44 7.30
CA SER A 55 12.55 12.56 8.09
C SER A 55 13.35 11.25 8.02
N GLN A 56 14.66 11.30 8.28
CA GLN A 56 15.47 10.08 8.32
C GLN A 56 14.96 9.07 9.36
N VAL A 57 14.43 9.57 10.49
CA VAL A 57 13.83 8.71 11.52
C VAL A 57 12.58 8.02 10.98
N ALA A 58 11.69 8.74 10.30
CA ALA A 58 10.50 8.16 9.69
C ALA A 58 10.86 7.12 8.61
N ALA A 59 11.86 7.41 7.78
CA ALA A 59 12.38 6.47 6.79
C ALA A 59 12.93 5.20 7.44
N ASN A 60 13.73 5.34 8.49
CA ASN A 60 14.29 4.22 9.26
C ASN A 60 13.19 3.33 9.87
N VAL A 61 12.17 3.95 10.47
CA VAL A 61 11.05 3.23 11.08
C VAL A 61 10.24 2.50 10.00
N LEU A 62 9.89 3.16 8.89
CA LEU A 62 9.13 2.54 7.81
C LEU A 62 9.91 1.36 7.21
N ALA A 63 11.18 1.57 6.87
CA ALA A 63 12.02 0.55 6.28
C ALA A 63 12.23 -0.62 7.24
N GLN A 64 12.57 -0.38 8.50
CA GLN A 64 12.86 -1.45 9.46
C GLN A 64 11.61 -2.21 9.89
N LYS A 65 10.48 -1.51 10.13
CA LYS A 65 9.31 -2.11 10.79
C LYS A 65 8.21 -2.54 9.83
N TYR A 66 8.01 -1.81 8.74
CA TYR A 66 6.75 -1.88 7.98
C TYR A 66 6.89 -2.39 6.55
N LEU A 67 8.04 -2.21 5.90
CA LEU A 67 8.30 -2.86 4.62
C LEU A 67 8.44 -4.38 4.82
N ARG A 68 7.85 -5.17 3.95
CA ARG A 68 7.97 -6.63 3.97
C ARG A 68 9.37 -7.06 3.56
N LYS A 69 10.07 -7.80 4.44
CA LYS A 69 11.50 -8.16 4.26
C LYS A 69 11.75 -9.38 3.39
N ALA A 70 10.77 -10.23 3.18
CA ALA A 70 10.93 -11.44 2.40
C ALA A 70 9.57 -11.96 1.91
N GLY A 71 9.62 -12.84 0.91
CA GLY A 71 8.44 -13.53 0.42
C GLY A 71 7.56 -12.69 -0.51
N VAL A 72 8.05 -11.54 -1.00
CA VAL A 72 7.32 -10.69 -1.96
C VAL A 72 7.60 -11.19 -3.38
N PRO A 73 6.58 -11.68 -4.11
CA PRO A 73 6.77 -12.12 -5.48
C PRO A 73 7.15 -10.94 -6.39
N LYS A 74 8.18 -11.10 -7.21
CA LYS A 74 8.60 -10.05 -8.15
C LYS A 74 7.66 -9.89 -9.34
N LYS A 75 6.88 -10.91 -9.67
CA LYS A 75 5.89 -10.87 -10.74
C LYS A 75 4.56 -11.37 -10.21
N LEU A 76 3.52 -10.59 -10.43
CA LEU A 76 2.17 -10.84 -9.97
C LEU A 76 1.20 -10.82 -11.16
N LYS A 77 0.14 -11.60 -11.07
CA LYS A 77 -1.01 -11.54 -11.96
C LYS A 77 -2.30 -11.45 -11.16
N LYS A 78 -3.32 -10.77 -11.74
CA LYS A 78 -4.64 -10.69 -11.13
C LYS A 78 -5.39 -12.01 -11.26
N ILE A 79 -6.11 -12.39 -10.20
CA ILE A 79 -7.09 -13.48 -10.26
C ILE A 79 -8.43 -12.88 -10.66
N LYS A 80 -9.05 -13.45 -11.70
CA LYS A 80 -10.39 -13.02 -12.11
C LYS A 80 -11.38 -13.35 -10.99
N GLU A 81 -12.01 -12.32 -10.46
CA GLU A 81 -13.09 -12.41 -9.48
C GLU A 81 -14.35 -11.80 -10.07
N LEU A 82 -15.47 -12.54 -9.98
CA LEU A 82 -16.79 -11.99 -10.30
C LEU A 82 -17.12 -10.89 -9.29
N ASP A 83 -17.81 -9.86 -9.73
CA ASP A 83 -18.26 -8.73 -8.89
C ASP A 83 -17.14 -7.86 -8.27
N VAL A 84 -15.89 -8.03 -8.70
CA VAL A 84 -14.76 -7.18 -8.28
C VAL A 84 -14.15 -6.49 -9.50
N PRO A 85 -14.05 -5.16 -9.49
CA PRO A 85 -13.38 -4.42 -10.58
C PRO A 85 -11.96 -4.95 -10.81
N ILE A 86 -11.53 -5.02 -12.08
CA ILE A 86 -10.23 -5.62 -12.48
C ILE A 86 -9.06 -5.03 -11.69
N TRP A 87 -9.06 -3.70 -11.51
CA TRP A 87 -7.98 -3.01 -10.78
C TRP A 87 -7.92 -3.38 -9.29
N LEU A 88 -9.04 -3.85 -8.71
CA LEU A 88 -9.18 -4.17 -7.29
C LEU A 88 -9.08 -5.68 -7.01
N GLN A 89 -9.02 -6.53 -8.03
CA GLN A 89 -8.89 -7.97 -7.87
C GLN A 89 -7.60 -8.35 -7.15
N LYS A 90 -7.62 -9.47 -6.44
CA LYS A 90 -6.44 -10.05 -5.77
C LYS A 90 -5.34 -10.39 -6.77
N SER A 91 -4.12 -10.36 -6.28
CA SER A 91 -2.95 -10.81 -7.03
C SER A 91 -2.42 -12.13 -6.51
N VAL A 92 -1.74 -12.88 -7.38
CA VAL A 92 -0.98 -14.09 -7.03
C VAL A 92 0.34 -14.06 -7.79
N PRO A 93 1.34 -14.83 -7.36
CA PRO A 93 2.55 -15.02 -8.16
C PRO A 93 2.21 -15.44 -9.59
N ASP A 94 2.79 -14.77 -10.59
CA ASP A 94 2.49 -15.04 -12.00
C ASP A 94 2.86 -16.47 -12.43
N SER A 95 3.92 -17.02 -11.85
CA SER A 95 4.36 -18.39 -12.09
C SER A 95 4.98 -18.99 -10.84
N LYS A 96 5.07 -20.33 -10.81
CA LYS A 96 5.78 -21.05 -9.75
C LYS A 96 7.28 -20.72 -9.68
N SER A 97 7.84 -20.22 -10.77
CA SER A 97 9.25 -19.81 -10.86
C SER A 97 9.48 -18.34 -10.55
N THR A 98 8.45 -17.60 -10.12
CA THR A 98 8.61 -16.21 -9.72
C THR A 98 9.57 -16.09 -8.56
N SER A 99 10.65 -15.34 -8.75
CA SER A 99 11.59 -15.05 -7.67
C SER A 99 10.92 -14.21 -6.59
N LEU A 100 11.29 -14.48 -5.35
CA LEU A 100 10.83 -13.74 -4.18
C LEU A 100 11.86 -12.69 -3.80
N GLY A 101 11.38 -11.59 -3.28
CA GLY A 101 12.19 -10.46 -2.80
C GLY A 101 11.58 -9.84 -1.56
N GLU A 102 11.77 -8.53 -1.46
CA GLU A 102 11.29 -7.67 -0.38
C GLU A 102 10.58 -6.43 -0.94
N GLU A 103 9.85 -5.72 -0.11
CA GLU A 103 9.37 -4.37 -0.44
C GLU A 103 10.54 -3.38 -0.27
N ILE A 104 10.83 -2.60 -1.31
CA ILE A 104 11.87 -1.56 -1.33
C ILE A 104 11.29 -0.19 -1.67
N ASP A 105 10.02 -0.14 -2.02
CA ASP A 105 9.30 1.08 -2.37
C ASP A 105 8.10 1.25 -1.44
N GLY A 106 8.03 2.38 -0.76
CA GLY A 106 6.89 2.73 0.12
C GLY A 106 5.55 2.64 -0.59
N LYS A 107 5.51 2.87 -1.91
CA LYS A 107 4.29 2.70 -2.72
C LYS A 107 3.72 1.29 -2.63
N GLN A 108 4.58 0.26 -2.54
CA GLN A 108 4.12 -1.13 -2.41
C GLN A 108 3.30 -1.31 -1.13
N THR A 109 3.83 -0.83 -0.01
CA THR A 109 3.15 -0.91 1.29
C THR A 109 1.87 -0.06 1.32
N PHE A 110 1.91 1.18 0.83
CA PHE A 110 0.72 2.06 0.83
C PHE A 110 -0.40 1.50 -0.06
N ARG A 111 -0.06 0.99 -1.25
CA ARG A 111 -1.01 0.34 -2.15
C ARG A 111 -1.59 -0.94 -1.56
N ARG A 112 -0.77 -1.74 -0.89
CA ARG A 112 -1.18 -2.97 -0.22
C ARG A 112 -2.21 -2.71 0.87
N LEU A 113 -1.97 -1.72 1.71
CA LEU A 113 -2.89 -1.30 2.78
C LEU A 113 -4.19 -0.75 2.21
N ALA A 114 -4.09 0.33 1.43
CA ALA A 114 -5.25 1.01 0.86
C ALA A 114 -6.09 0.07 -0.02
N GLY A 115 -5.43 -0.76 -0.84
CA GLY A 115 -6.10 -1.71 -1.72
C GLY A 115 -6.87 -2.77 -0.96
N THR A 116 -6.30 -3.31 0.11
CA THR A 116 -6.98 -4.32 0.92
C THR A 116 -8.20 -3.75 1.63
N TRP A 117 -8.10 -2.56 2.22
CA TRP A 117 -9.25 -1.91 2.85
C TRP A 117 -10.34 -1.59 1.83
N THR A 118 -9.94 -1.12 0.63
CA THR A 118 -10.89 -0.89 -0.47
C THR A 118 -11.55 -2.19 -0.92
N TYR A 119 -10.76 -3.27 -1.06
CA TYR A 119 -11.28 -4.59 -1.44
C TYR A 119 -12.30 -5.10 -0.44
N TRP A 120 -12.03 -5.00 0.86
CA TRP A 120 -12.99 -5.37 1.88
C TRP A 120 -14.23 -4.49 1.83
N GLY A 121 -14.05 -3.18 1.74
CA GLY A 121 -15.18 -2.24 1.60
C GLY A 121 -16.05 -2.53 0.37
N TRP A 122 -15.44 -2.90 -0.75
CA TRP A 122 -16.15 -3.32 -1.95
C TRP A 122 -16.96 -4.60 -1.73
N LYS A 123 -16.32 -5.64 -1.21
CA LYS A 123 -16.97 -6.95 -0.96
C LYS A 123 -18.15 -6.85 0.02
N TYR A 124 -18.10 -5.92 0.94
CA TYR A 124 -19.17 -5.69 1.92
C TYR A 124 -20.14 -4.55 1.55
N GLY A 125 -20.03 -4.02 0.34
CA GLY A 125 -20.99 -3.03 -0.17
C GLY A 125 -20.91 -1.66 0.51
N TYR A 126 -19.73 -1.26 1.02
CA TYR A 126 -19.56 0.02 1.70
C TYR A 126 -19.55 1.22 0.75
N PHE A 127 -19.28 1.04 -0.53
CA PHE A 127 -19.20 2.11 -1.50
C PHE A 127 -20.48 2.19 -2.35
N ALA A 128 -20.91 3.41 -2.67
CA ALA A 128 -22.08 3.62 -3.52
C ALA A 128 -21.80 3.23 -4.99
N SER A 129 -20.55 3.34 -5.43
CA SER A 129 -20.13 3.01 -6.79
C SER A 129 -18.66 2.61 -6.87
N GLU A 130 -18.25 2.09 -8.04
CA GLU A 130 -16.83 1.82 -8.33
C GLU A 130 -15.99 3.12 -8.30
N LYS A 131 -16.58 4.24 -8.74
CA LYS A 131 -15.95 5.56 -8.66
C LYS A 131 -15.62 5.93 -7.21
N ASP A 132 -16.54 5.68 -6.27
CA ASP A 132 -16.33 5.97 -4.85
C ASP A 132 -15.26 5.07 -4.24
N ALA A 133 -15.27 3.77 -4.56
CA ALA A 133 -14.22 2.84 -4.16
C ALA A 133 -12.84 3.29 -4.67
N ARG A 134 -12.76 3.72 -5.93
CA ARG A 134 -11.52 4.24 -6.52
C ARG A 134 -11.08 5.54 -5.87
N SER A 135 -12.01 6.45 -5.58
CA SER A 135 -11.71 7.68 -4.83
C SER A 135 -11.12 7.34 -3.47
N TYR A 136 -11.76 6.46 -2.70
CA TYR A 136 -11.24 6.02 -1.40
C TYR A 136 -9.82 5.44 -1.48
N TYR A 137 -9.58 4.55 -2.45
CA TYR A 137 -8.26 3.95 -2.65
C TYR A 137 -7.18 5.00 -2.91
N ASP A 138 -7.43 5.90 -3.84
CA ASP A 138 -6.45 6.91 -4.25
C ASP A 138 -6.18 7.91 -3.10
N GLU A 139 -7.23 8.39 -2.43
CA GLU A 139 -7.11 9.29 -1.29
C GLU A 139 -6.36 8.64 -0.13
N MET A 140 -6.66 7.36 0.17
CA MET A 140 -5.98 6.62 1.24
C MET A 140 -4.50 6.38 0.92
N CYS A 141 -4.16 6.05 -0.33
CA CYS A 141 -2.77 5.94 -0.77
C CYS A 141 -2.00 7.26 -0.53
N TYR A 142 -2.59 8.37 -0.92
CA TYR A 142 -2.00 9.70 -0.75
C TYR A 142 -1.80 10.05 0.72
N MET A 143 -2.84 9.87 1.53
CA MET A 143 -2.79 10.19 2.96
C MET A 143 -1.79 9.32 3.73
N LEU A 144 -1.66 8.03 3.40
CA LEU A 144 -0.64 7.16 3.97
C LEU A 144 0.78 7.63 3.61
N ALA A 145 1.00 7.99 2.33
CA ALA A 145 2.29 8.45 1.85
C ALA A 145 2.73 9.76 2.51
N LEU A 146 1.80 10.66 2.82
CA LEU A 146 2.08 11.93 3.50
C LEU A 146 1.98 11.88 5.02
N GLN A 147 1.84 10.68 5.61
CA GLN A 147 1.72 10.49 7.05
C GLN A 147 0.51 11.23 7.68
N MET A 148 -0.50 11.57 6.85
CA MET A 148 -1.75 12.20 7.32
C MET A 148 -2.62 11.21 8.10
N VAL A 149 -2.49 9.92 7.81
CA VAL A 149 -3.11 8.80 8.53
C VAL A 149 -2.08 7.72 8.78
N SER A 150 -2.21 7.03 9.91
CA SER A 150 -1.34 5.91 10.25
C SER A 150 -2.13 4.84 10.99
N PRO A 151 -2.23 3.62 10.46
CA PRO A 151 -2.81 2.51 11.20
C PRO A 151 -1.87 2.05 12.31
N LYS A 152 -2.39 1.27 13.25
CA LYS A 152 -1.56 0.60 14.27
C LYS A 152 -0.58 -0.38 13.63
N SER A 153 0.58 -0.57 14.25
CA SER A 153 1.69 -1.39 13.74
C SER A 153 1.30 -2.77 13.19
N PRO A 154 0.40 -3.56 13.83
CA PRO A 154 0.01 -4.85 13.28
C PRO A 154 -0.63 -4.79 11.89
N GLN A 155 -1.31 -3.70 11.55
CA GLN A 155 -1.88 -3.53 10.21
C GLN A 155 -0.79 -3.27 9.17
N TRP A 156 0.23 -2.50 9.51
CA TRP A 156 1.32 -2.20 8.58
C TRP A 156 1.99 -3.46 8.03
N PHE A 157 2.27 -4.46 8.86
CA PHE A 157 2.98 -5.65 8.39
C PHE A 157 2.09 -6.85 8.03
N ASN A 158 0.82 -6.86 8.40
CA ASN A 158 -0.06 -8.01 8.12
C ASN A 158 -1.12 -7.73 7.05
N THR A 159 -1.60 -6.47 6.93
CA THR A 159 -2.69 -6.16 6.01
C THR A 159 -2.22 -6.25 4.57
N GLY A 160 -2.97 -6.98 3.77
CA GLY A 160 -2.81 -7.03 2.32
C GLY A 160 -1.82 -8.05 1.78
N LEU A 161 -1.14 -8.81 2.63
CA LEU A 161 -0.19 -9.85 2.17
C LEU A 161 -0.83 -10.94 1.32
N ASN A 162 -2.14 -11.12 1.44
CA ASN A 162 -2.92 -12.09 0.67
C ASN A 162 -3.77 -11.45 -0.44
N TRP A 163 -3.72 -10.13 -0.58
CA TRP A 163 -4.45 -9.40 -1.61
C TRP A 163 -3.52 -8.80 -2.67
N ALA A 164 -2.39 -8.23 -2.28
CA ALA A 164 -1.43 -7.52 -3.12
C ALA A 164 -0.60 -8.47 -4.00
#